data_abf307f1d1d74a6f64c83277006157cb
#
_entry.id   abf307f1d1d74a6f64c83277006157cb
#
_cell.length_a   1.000
_cell.length_b   1.000
_cell.length_c   1.000
_cell.angle_alpha   90.00
_cell.angle_beta   90.00
_cell.angle_gamma   90.00
#
_symmetry.space_group_name_H-M   'P 1'
#
loop_
_entity.id
_entity.type
_entity.pdbx_description
1 polymer ?
#
loop_
_entity_poly.entity_id
_entity_poly.type
_entity_poly.pdbx_seq_one_letter_code
_entity_poly.pdbx_strand_id
1 'polypeptide(L)'
;MKNKFFIIAFALLLTFGIAFADNNLISAKSSKKVLVAYYSWGGNTKSIAEKIHKKVGGDIFEIVPKTPYPTDYRKTCDVAKAQKEKGIVTPLKSNIDVSKYDVIFVGTPAWWYTMATPVKSFLISNKKGFEGKIIVPFVTHGGGGKYNIPAEMKDISKAKVLKKEFVVYENGDSSTDKNIDKWIKELGL
;
A
#
# COMPACT_ATOMS: atom_id res chain seq x y z
N MET A 1 -1.34 -99.11 7.03
CA MET A 1 -2.55 -98.37 7.00
C MET A 1 -2.15 -96.96 7.44
N LYS A 2 -2.13 -96.07 6.53
CA LYS A 2 -1.46 -94.75 6.74
C LYS A 2 -2.52 -93.63 6.77
N ASN A 3 -2.75 -93.05 7.95
CA ASN A 3 -3.61 -91.88 8.09
C ASN A 3 -2.89 -90.64 7.62
N LYS A 4 -3.43 -89.94 6.63
CA LYS A 4 -2.96 -88.59 6.19
C LYS A 4 -3.78 -87.52 6.87
N PHE A 5 -3.16 -86.82 7.79
CA PHE A 5 -3.74 -85.56 8.36
C PHE A 5 -3.60 -84.46 7.35
N PHE A 6 -4.73 -83.89 6.95
CA PHE A 6 -4.76 -82.61 6.19
C PHE A 6 -4.76 -81.46 7.16
N ILE A 7 -3.64 -80.68 7.14
CA ILE A 7 -3.55 -79.36 7.86
C ILE A 7 -4.04 -78.29 6.91
N ILE A 8 -5.20 -77.71 7.23
CA ILE A 8 -5.71 -76.55 6.55
C ILE A 8 -5.07 -75.32 7.21
N ALA A 9 -4.10 -74.70 6.51
CA ALA A 9 -3.51 -73.42 6.93
C ALA A 9 -4.48 -72.28 6.57
N PHE A 10 -5.07 -71.66 7.62
CA PHE A 10 -5.88 -70.44 7.46
C PHE A 10 -4.92 -69.26 7.35
N ALA A 11 -4.71 -68.75 6.14
CA ALA A 11 -3.94 -67.54 5.93
C ALA A 11 -4.79 -66.33 6.24
N LEU A 12 -4.51 -65.65 7.35
CA LEU A 12 -5.11 -64.38 7.73
C LEU A 12 -4.40 -63.28 6.93
N LEU A 13 -5.06 -62.78 5.87
CA LEU A 13 -4.62 -61.58 5.14
C LEU A 13 -4.96 -60.34 5.96
N LEU A 14 -3.96 -59.82 6.68
CA LEU A 14 -4.01 -58.50 7.28
C LEU A 14 -3.79 -57.46 6.15
N THR A 15 -4.86 -56.86 5.65
CA THR A 15 -4.83 -55.69 4.80
C THR A 15 -4.45 -54.46 5.64
N PHE A 16 -3.20 -54.08 5.60
CA PHE A 16 -2.73 -52.81 6.14
C PHE A 16 -3.26 -51.69 5.23
N GLY A 17 -4.37 -51.08 5.64
CA GLY A 17 -4.90 -49.90 5.02
C GLY A 17 -3.93 -48.72 5.29
N ILE A 18 -3.09 -48.38 4.32
CA ILE A 18 -2.33 -47.14 4.34
C ILE A 18 -3.33 -46.02 4.09
N ALA A 19 -3.77 -45.37 5.16
CA ALA A 19 -4.48 -44.10 5.06
C ALA A 19 -3.45 -43.04 4.53
N PHE A 20 -3.56 -42.71 3.26
CA PHE A 20 -2.95 -41.50 2.72
C PHE A 20 -3.64 -40.32 3.39
N ALA A 21 -3.04 -39.80 4.45
CA ALA A 21 -3.38 -38.46 4.94
C ALA A 21 -3.01 -37.48 3.81
N ASP A 22 -4.02 -37.00 3.09
CA ASP A 22 -3.91 -35.84 2.23
C ASP A 22 -3.49 -34.66 3.11
N ASN A 23 -2.18 -34.46 3.20
CA ASN A 23 -1.61 -33.23 3.71
C ASN A 23 -1.91 -32.12 2.68
N ASN A 24 -3.15 -31.68 2.62
CA ASN A 24 -3.52 -30.39 2.09
C ASN A 24 -2.90 -29.34 3.04
N LEU A 25 -1.59 -29.16 2.93
CA LEU A 25 -0.92 -27.94 3.33
C LEU A 25 -1.47 -26.84 2.42
N ILE A 26 -2.65 -26.31 2.81
CA ILE A 26 -3.10 -25.01 2.33
C ILE A 26 -2.00 -24.06 2.76
N SER A 27 -1.05 -23.81 1.87
CA SER A 27 -0.12 -22.71 2.00
C SER A 27 -0.99 -21.46 2.08
N ALA A 28 -1.27 -21.02 3.30
CA ALA A 28 -1.95 -19.76 3.54
C ALA A 28 -1.07 -18.71 2.86
N LYS A 29 -1.48 -18.28 1.65
CA LYS A 29 -0.86 -17.16 0.96
C LYS A 29 -0.94 -16.00 1.93
N SER A 30 0.17 -15.69 2.61
CA SER A 30 0.25 -14.60 3.58
C SER A 30 -0.31 -13.35 2.91
N SER A 31 -1.45 -12.88 3.38
CA SER A 31 -2.05 -11.67 2.85
C SER A 31 -1.07 -10.53 3.12
N LYS A 32 -0.69 -9.81 2.08
CA LYS A 32 0.21 -8.65 2.21
C LYS A 32 -0.37 -7.65 3.19
N LYS A 33 0.46 -7.16 4.10
CA LYS A 33 0.08 -6.09 5.01
C LYS A 33 0.10 -4.77 4.25
N VAL A 34 -1.04 -4.10 4.23
CA VAL A 34 -1.26 -2.87 3.45
C VAL A 34 -1.38 -1.66 4.36
N LEU A 35 -0.76 -0.56 3.96
CA LEU A 35 -0.94 0.77 4.53
C LEU A 35 -1.40 1.74 3.44
N VAL A 36 -2.36 2.60 3.75
CA VAL A 36 -2.72 3.77 2.95
C VAL A 36 -2.30 5.01 3.72
N ALA A 37 -1.17 5.62 3.35
CA ALA A 37 -0.66 6.84 3.95
C ALA A 37 -0.90 8.03 3.03
N TYR A 38 -1.41 9.15 3.54
CA TYR A 38 -1.73 10.30 2.72
C TYR A 38 -1.64 11.62 3.48
N TYR A 39 -1.40 12.70 2.73
CA TYR A 39 -1.61 14.07 3.20
C TYR A 39 -2.74 14.73 2.40
N SER A 40 -3.58 15.50 3.09
CA SER A 40 -4.64 16.28 2.46
C SER A 40 -4.80 17.63 3.16
N TRP A 41 -4.86 18.73 2.38
CA TRP A 41 -5.13 20.06 2.92
C TRP A 41 -6.64 20.41 2.85
N GLY A 42 -7.22 20.26 1.65
CA GLY A 42 -8.62 20.61 1.37
C GLY A 42 -9.57 19.41 1.30
N GLY A 43 -9.13 18.20 1.69
CA GLY A 43 -9.98 17.00 1.70
C GLY A 43 -9.92 16.15 0.44
N ASN A 44 -9.46 16.66 -0.71
CA ASN A 44 -9.45 15.92 -1.98
C ASN A 44 -8.66 14.61 -1.88
N THR A 45 -7.41 14.66 -1.45
CA THR A 45 -6.56 13.46 -1.31
C THR A 45 -7.12 12.51 -0.23
N LYS A 46 -7.71 13.05 0.85
CA LYS A 46 -8.39 12.25 1.88
C LYS A 46 -9.53 11.43 1.29
N SER A 47 -10.41 12.05 0.51
CA SER A 47 -11.53 11.37 -0.15
C SER A 47 -11.04 10.19 -1.01
N ILE A 48 -9.97 10.36 -1.77
CA ILE A 48 -9.38 9.30 -2.59
C ILE A 48 -8.73 8.22 -1.72
N ALA A 49 -8.00 8.61 -0.66
CA ALA A 49 -7.39 7.66 0.28
C ALA A 49 -8.41 6.75 0.95
N GLU A 50 -9.54 7.30 1.39
CA GLU A 50 -10.64 6.55 2.01
C GLU A 50 -11.28 5.56 1.03
N LYS A 51 -11.47 5.97 -0.24
CA LYS A 51 -11.97 5.09 -1.31
C LYS A 51 -10.99 3.93 -1.58
N ILE A 52 -9.70 4.21 -1.69
CA ILE A 52 -8.66 3.19 -1.85
C ILE A 52 -8.64 2.24 -0.65
N HIS A 53 -8.60 2.78 0.57
CA HIS A 53 -8.57 1.99 1.80
C HIS A 53 -9.78 1.04 1.90
N LYS A 54 -10.99 1.51 1.57
CA LYS A 54 -12.19 0.67 1.53
C LYS A 54 -12.04 -0.53 0.61
N LYS A 55 -11.24 -0.44 -0.44
CA LYS A 55 -11.04 -1.51 -1.44
C LYS A 55 -9.88 -2.45 -1.10
N VAL A 56 -8.78 -1.92 -0.57
CA VAL A 56 -7.57 -2.70 -0.31
C VAL A 56 -7.49 -3.23 1.13
N GLY A 57 -8.25 -2.63 2.06
CA GLY A 57 -8.17 -2.94 3.50
C GLY A 57 -6.85 -2.46 4.12
N GLY A 58 -6.49 -3.09 5.24
CA GLY A 58 -5.27 -2.75 5.99
C GLY A 58 -5.44 -1.52 6.87
N ASP A 59 -4.35 -0.79 7.10
CA ASP A 59 -4.34 0.42 7.92
C ASP A 59 -4.41 1.68 7.06
N ILE A 60 -4.97 2.75 7.62
CA ILE A 60 -4.97 4.08 7.01
C ILE A 60 -4.31 5.08 7.95
N PHE A 61 -3.42 5.93 7.41
CA PHE A 61 -2.64 6.90 8.17
C PHE A 61 -2.65 8.27 7.50
N GLU A 62 -3.20 9.26 8.20
CA GLU A 62 -3.12 10.65 7.76
C GLU A 62 -1.81 11.28 8.19
N ILE A 63 -1.02 11.75 7.22
CA ILE A 63 0.23 12.46 7.44
C ILE A 63 -0.11 13.90 7.84
N VAL A 64 0.10 14.26 9.09
CA VAL A 64 -0.27 15.57 9.62
C VAL A 64 0.99 16.37 9.98
N PRO A 65 1.23 17.55 9.38
CA PRO A 65 2.33 18.42 9.77
C PRO A 65 2.13 18.96 11.19
N LYS A 66 3.21 19.10 11.96
CA LYS A 66 3.16 19.63 13.33
C LYS A 66 2.60 21.06 13.35
N THR A 67 3.00 21.88 12.40
CA THR A 67 2.44 23.21 12.16
C THR A 67 1.46 23.14 10.99
N PRO A 68 0.15 23.35 11.22
CA PRO A 68 -0.83 23.35 10.14
C PRO A 68 -0.54 24.40 9.09
N TYR A 69 -0.89 24.13 7.83
CA TYR A 69 -0.93 25.17 6.81
C TYR A 69 -2.07 26.17 7.10
N PRO A 70 -1.94 27.41 6.61
CA PRO A 70 -3.05 28.36 6.65
C PRO A 70 -4.32 27.83 6.02
N THR A 71 -5.47 28.31 6.45
CA THR A 71 -6.76 28.00 5.82
C THR A 71 -6.97 28.80 4.52
N ASP A 72 -6.32 29.94 4.40
CA ASP A 72 -6.33 30.75 3.20
C ASP A 72 -5.49 30.09 2.09
N TYR A 73 -6.08 29.98 0.90
CA TYR A 73 -5.46 29.30 -0.23
C TYR A 73 -4.15 29.97 -0.68
N ARG A 74 -4.15 31.31 -0.82
CA ARG A 74 -2.98 32.06 -1.31
C ARG A 74 -1.81 31.96 -0.32
N LYS A 75 -2.09 32.15 0.96
CA LYS A 75 -1.09 31.98 2.02
C LYS A 75 -0.52 30.58 2.04
N THR A 76 -1.35 29.57 1.83
CA THR A 76 -0.91 28.17 1.75
C THR A 76 -0.01 27.95 0.52
N CYS A 77 -0.36 28.52 -0.63
CA CYS A 77 0.49 28.49 -1.82
C CYS A 77 1.87 29.11 -1.56
N ASP A 78 1.92 30.27 -0.91
CA ASP A 78 3.18 30.98 -0.61
C ASP A 78 4.05 30.16 0.35
N VAL A 79 3.46 29.62 1.42
CA VAL A 79 4.16 28.75 2.37
C VAL A 79 4.70 27.49 1.67
N ALA A 80 3.88 26.81 0.87
CA ALA A 80 4.28 25.61 0.15
C ALA A 80 5.39 25.87 -0.85
N LYS A 81 5.33 27.02 -1.58
CA LYS A 81 6.37 27.46 -2.50
C LYS A 81 7.69 27.67 -1.77
N ALA A 82 7.67 28.45 -0.69
CA ALA A 82 8.85 28.73 0.11
C ALA A 82 9.48 27.47 0.70
N GLN A 83 8.66 26.53 1.16
CA GLN A 83 9.14 25.24 1.67
C GLN A 83 9.83 24.42 0.58
N LYS A 84 9.24 24.36 -0.63
CA LYS A 84 9.86 23.68 -1.78
C LYS A 84 11.21 24.31 -2.14
N GLU A 85 11.26 25.62 -2.32
CA GLU A 85 12.46 26.36 -2.73
C GLU A 85 13.61 26.22 -1.74
N LYS A 86 13.28 26.20 -0.43
CA LYS A 86 14.26 26.05 0.66
C LYS A 86 14.57 24.58 1.00
N GLY A 87 13.95 23.61 0.35
CA GLY A 87 14.15 22.20 0.64
C GLY A 87 13.74 21.79 2.05
N ILE A 88 12.74 22.46 2.63
CA ILE A 88 12.32 22.24 4.03
C ILE A 88 11.75 20.83 4.22
N VAL A 89 12.14 20.20 5.32
CA VAL A 89 11.50 18.99 5.86
C VAL A 89 10.60 19.43 7.01
N THR A 90 9.28 19.28 6.83
CA THR A 90 8.29 19.71 7.81
C THR A 90 8.17 18.67 8.92
N PRO A 91 8.32 19.01 10.20
CA PRO A 91 8.03 18.09 11.30
C PRO A 91 6.59 17.59 11.25
N LEU A 92 6.39 16.31 11.51
CA LEU A 92 5.07 15.66 11.56
C LEU A 92 4.59 15.53 13.00
N LYS A 93 3.26 15.51 13.21
CA LYS A 93 2.64 15.30 14.53
C LYS A 93 2.89 13.90 15.06
N SER A 94 2.85 12.92 14.18
CA SER A 94 3.05 11.50 14.48
C SER A 94 3.72 10.81 13.32
N ASN A 95 4.22 9.61 13.55
CA ASN A 95 4.77 8.74 12.53
C ASN A 95 4.21 7.32 12.71
N ILE A 96 4.29 6.52 11.66
CA ILE A 96 3.94 5.11 11.68
C ILE A 96 5.13 4.29 11.21
N ASP A 97 5.35 3.14 11.83
CA ASP A 97 6.41 2.22 11.44
C ASP A 97 6.04 1.50 10.14
N VAL A 98 6.52 2.02 9.02
CA VAL A 98 6.24 1.48 7.69
C VAL A 98 6.89 0.12 7.44
N SER A 99 7.87 -0.30 8.24
CA SER A 99 8.54 -1.58 8.10
C SER A 99 7.61 -2.78 8.30
N LYS A 100 6.48 -2.56 9.00
CA LYS A 100 5.46 -3.57 9.28
C LYS A 100 4.59 -3.94 8.08
N TYR A 101 4.68 -3.17 6.98
CA TYR A 101 3.83 -3.33 5.79
C TYR A 101 4.64 -3.84 4.61
N ASP A 102 3.96 -4.50 3.69
CA ASP A 102 4.55 -5.00 2.44
C ASP A 102 4.28 -4.04 1.28
N VAL A 103 3.08 -3.43 1.30
CA VAL A 103 2.58 -2.50 0.29
C VAL A 103 2.09 -1.23 0.96
N ILE A 104 2.62 -0.09 0.53
CA ILE A 104 2.26 1.21 1.05
C ILE A 104 1.71 2.08 -0.08
N PHE A 105 0.42 2.36 -0.06
CA PHE A 105 -0.17 3.39 -0.90
C PHE A 105 0.21 4.75 -0.33
N VAL A 106 0.78 5.63 -1.15
CA VAL A 106 1.22 6.96 -0.72
C VAL A 106 0.51 8.03 -1.52
N GLY A 107 -0.34 8.79 -0.84
CA GLY A 107 -1.18 9.84 -1.39
C GLY A 107 -0.68 11.24 -1.15
N THR A 108 -0.69 12.06 -2.19
CA THR A 108 -0.28 13.47 -2.12
C THR A 108 -1.09 14.36 -3.05
N PRO A 109 -1.42 15.59 -2.66
CA PRO A 109 -1.76 16.59 -3.66
C PRO A 109 -0.48 17.01 -4.42
N ALA A 110 -0.63 17.32 -5.71
CA ALA A 110 0.44 17.90 -6.52
C ALA A 110 0.52 19.40 -6.25
N TRP A 111 1.59 19.84 -5.58
CA TRP A 111 1.84 21.24 -5.22
C TRP A 111 3.12 21.75 -5.87
N TRP A 112 3.05 22.84 -6.59
CA TRP A 112 4.22 23.45 -7.20
C TRP A 112 5.09 22.47 -8.00
N TYR A 113 4.44 21.61 -8.81
CA TYR A 113 5.08 20.61 -9.69
C TYR A 113 5.73 19.43 -8.96
N THR A 114 5.50 19.25 -7.66
CA THR A 114 6.05 18.18 -6.82
C THR A 114 5.03 17.68 -5.81
N MET A 115 5.38 16.70 -4.99
CA MET A 115 4.56 16.26 -3.86
C MET A 115 4.50 17.33 -2.76
N ALA A 116 3.43 17.34 -1.99
CA ALA A 116 3.32 18.20 -0.82
C ALA A 116 4.43 17.89 0.21
N THR A 117 5.01 18.95 0.80
CA THR A 117 6.12 18.82 1.75
C THR A 117 5.90 17.84 2.90
N PRO A 118 4.69 17.71 3.51
CA PRO A 118 4.46 16.68 4.53
C PRO A 118 4.70 15.26 4.04
N VAL A 119 4.34 14.95 2.78
CA VAL A 119 4.58 13.62 2.20
C VAL A 119 6.07 13.38 1.98
N LYS A 120 6.79 14.39 1.50
CA LYS A 120 8.26 14.33 1.40
C LYS A 120 8.89 14.06 2.75
N SER A 121 8.43 14.74 3.79
CA SER A 121 8.91 14.57 5.17
C SER A 121 8.65 13.15 5.69
N PHE A 122 7.46 12.60 5.41
CA PHE A 122 7.09 11.22 5.76
C PHE A 122 8.02 10.20 5.09
N LEU A 123 8.31 10.37 3.81
CA LEU A 123 9.23 9.48 3.08
C LEU A 123 10.65 9.55 3.63
N ILE A 124 11.15 10.74 3.96
CA ILE A 124 12.48 10.94 4.54
C ILE A 124 12.58 10.29 5.92
N SER A 125 11.59 10.54 6.79
CA SER A 125 11.58 10.03 8.18
C SER A 125 11.52 8.51 8.25
N ASN A 126 10.89 7.86 7.26
CA ASN A 126 10.70 6.42 7.21
C ASN A 126 11.64 5.70 6.23
N LYS A 127 12.66 6.38 5.69
CA LYS A 127 13.48 5.88 4.58
C LYS A 127 13.98 4.45 4.78
N LYS A 128 14.50 4.12 5.96
CA LYS A 128 14.98 2.76 6.27
C LYS A 128 13.86 1.73 6.29
N GLY A 129 12.67 2.11 6.75
CA GLY A 129 11.51 1.21 6.82
C GLY A 129 10.92 0.84 5.45
N PHE A 130 11.27 1.59 4.40
CA PHE A 130 10.82 1.30 3.03
C PHE A 130 11.68 0.28 2.27
N GLU A 131 12.80 -0.16 2.83
CA GLU A 131 13.65 -1.16 2.19
C GLU A 131 12.89 -2.46 1.92
N GLY A 132 12.92 -2.94 0.67
CA GLY A 132 12.19 -4.13 0.23
C GLY A 132 10.67 -3.97 0.12
N LYS A 133 10.12 -2.79 0.40
CA LYS A 133 8.67 -2.52 0.33
C LYS A 133 8.24 -2.04 -1.06
N ILE A 134 6.93 -2.12 -1.30
CA ILE A 134 6.31 -1.63 -2.53
C ILE A 134 5.57 -0.34 -2.19
N ILE A 135 5.90 0.76 -2.88
CA ILE A 135 5.12 2.00 -2.84
C ILE A 135 4.21 2.06 -4.06
N VAL A 136 2.94 2.38 -3.83
CA VAL A 136 1.91 2.61 -4.86
C VAL A 136 1.46 4.07 -4.77
N PRO A 137 1.92 4.94 -5.66
CA PRO A 137 1.57 6.36 -5.62
C PRO A 137 0.11 6.61 -6.01
N PHE A 138 -0.55 7.55 -5.34
CA PHE A 138 -1.75 8.20 -5.86
C PHE A 138 -1.66 9.71 -5.68
N VAL A 139 -2.09 10.45 -6.71
CA VAL A 139 -1.88 11.89 -6.80
C VAL A 139 -3.19 12.59 -7.14
N THR A 140 -3.58 13.55 -6.33
CA THR A 140 -4.65 14.48 -6.65
C THR A 140 -4.07 15.80 -7.16
N HIS A 141 -4.72 16.44 -8.12
CA HIS A 141 -4.22 17.68 -8.72
C HIS A 141 -5.34 18.62 -9.15
N GLY A 142 -5.05 19.90 -9.27
CA GLY A 142 -5.95 20.93 -9.79
C GLY A 142 -5.72 21.29 -11.26
N GLY A 143 -5.32 20.30 -12.11
CA GLY A 143 -5.11 20.49 -13.56
C GLY A 143 -3.71 20.12 -14.08
N GLY A 144 -2.68 20.05 -13.22
CA GLY A 144 -1.29 19.82 -13.66
C GLY A 144 -0.86 18.34 -13.76
N GLY A 145 -1.70 17.40 -13.32
CA GLY A 145 -1.36 15.98 -13.32
C GLY A 145 -0.36 15.57 -12.22
N LYS A 146 0.33 14.46 -12.44
CA LYS A 146 1.24 13.83 -11.45
C LYS A 146 2.65 14.43 -11.41
N TYR A 147 3.06 15.16 -12.43
CA TYR A 147 4.45 15.63 -12.62
C TYR A 147 5.47 14.48 -12.46
N ASN A 148 6.59 14.73 -11.78
CA ASN A 148 7.62 13.73 -11.52
C ASN A 148 7.50 13.06 -10.13
N ILE A 149 6.34 13.20 -9.48
CA ILE A 149 6.12 12.74 -8.09
C ILE A 149 6.47 11.25 -7.87
N PRO A 150 6.08 10.29 -8.72
CA PRO A 150 6.45 8.89 -8.51
C PRO A 150 7.96 8.65 -8.53
N ALA A 151 8.71 9.35 -9.38
CA ALA A 151 10.16 9.25 -9.42
C ALA A 151 10.79 9.89 -8.18
N GLU A 152 10.29 11.03 -7.73
CA GLU A 152 10.73 11.67 -6.48
C GLU A 152 10.49 10.76 -5.26
N MET A 153 9.34 10.06 -5.19
CA MET A 153 9.05 9.09 -4.14
C MET A 153 10.08 7.95 -4.13
N LYS A 154 10.44 7.43 -5.32
CA LYS A 154 11.47 6.40 -5.49
C LYS A 154 12.82 6.89 -5.00
N ASP A 155 13.24 8.08 -5.41
CA ASP A 155 14.56 8.62 -5.09
C ASP A 155 14.74 8.87 -3.60
N ILE A 156 13.68 9.28 -2.91
CA ILE A 156 13.72 9.52 -1.46
C ILE A 156 13.65 8.24 -0.67
N SER A 157 12.68 7.37 -0.95
CA SER A 157 12.40 6.17 -0.16
C SER A 157 13.34 5.01 -0.46
N LYS A 158 13.90 4.96 -1.68
CA LYS A 158 14.63 3.78 -2.23
C LYS A 158 13.79 2.50 -2.33
N ALA A 159 12.49 2.60 -2.13
CA ALA A 159 11.55 1.50 -2.29
C ALA A 159 11.32 1.13 -3.76
N LYS A 160 10.69 -0.02 -4.00
CA LYS A 160 10.13 -0.35 -5.32
C LYS A 160 8.87 0.47 -5.52
N VAL A 161 8.92 1.54 -6.31
CA VAL A 161 7.74 2.33 -6.66
C VAL A 161 7.11 1.78 -7.93
N LEU A 162 5.81 1.44 -7.87
CA LEU A 162 5.07 0.95 -9.02
C LEU A 162 4.79 2.09 -10.00
N LYS A 163 5.00 1.82 -11.29
CA LYS A 163 4.76 2.80 -12.36
C LYS A 163 3.28 3.01 -12.70
N LYS A 164 2.39 2.22 -12.09
CA LYS A 164 0.94 2.34 -12.26
C LYS A 164 0.36 3.17 -11.11
N GLU A 165 0.64 4.46 -11.12
CA GLU A 165 0.07 5.41 -10.17
C GLU A 165 -1.38 5.74 -10.50
N PHE A 166 -2.20 6.05 -9.48
CA PHE A 166 -3.53 6.61 -9.66
C PHE A 166 -3.45 8.15 -9.66
N VAL A 167 -3.93 8.76 -10.72
CA VAL A 167 -3.90 10.22 -10.89
C VAL A 167 -5.31 10.71 -11.13
N VAL A 168 -5.75 11.69 -10.35
CA VAL A 168 -7.12 12.17 -10.40
C VAL A 168 -7.21 13.68 -10.19
N TYR A 169 -8.08 14.32 -10.97
CA TYR A 169 -8.42 15.73 -10.80
C TYR A 169 -9.24 15.92 -9.52
N GLU A 170 -8.79 16.80 -8.63
CA GLU A 170 -9.42 17.09 -7.33
C GLU A 170 -9.77 15.81 -6.54
N ASN A 171 -11.04 15.61 -6.19
CA ASN A 171 -11.55 14.43 -5.49
C ASN A 171 -12.22 13.42 -6.41
N GLY A 172 -12.09 13.61 -7.73
CA GLY A 172 -12.65 12.74 -8.75
C GLY A 172 -14.10 13.07 -9.11
N ASP A 173 -14.73 12.13 -9.77
CA ASP A 173 -16.11 12.20 -10.28
C ASP A 173 -16.89 10.89 -10.03
N SER A 174 -18.04 10.73 -10.64
CA SER A 174 -18.89 9.53 -10.53
C SER A 174 -18.22 8.24 -11.04
N SER A 175 -17.21 8.33 -11.91
CA SER A 175 -16.46 7.18 -12.44
C SER A 175 -15.29 6.76 -11.53
N THR A 176 -14.92 7.58 -10.56
CA THR A 176 -13.70 7.41 -9.76
C THR A 176 -13.64 6.08 -9.02
N ASP A 177 -14.74 5.64 -8.41
CA ASP A 177 -14.77 4.34 -7.70
C ASP A 177 -14.51 3.17 -8.66
N LYS A 178 -15.10 3.20 -9.85
CA LYS A 178 -14.88 2.19 -10.90
C LYS A 178 -13.44 2.23 -11.42
N ASN A 179 -12.87 3.41 -11.56
CA ASN A 179 -11.49 3.59 -12.00
C ASN A 179 -10.49 3.09 -10.94
N ILE A 180 -10.76 3.31 -9.65
CA ILE A 180 -9.97 2.74 -8.55
C ILE A 180 -10.04 1.22 -8.56
N ASP A 181 -11.23 0.61 -8.73
CA ASP A 181 -11.39 -0.85 -8.81
C ASP A 181 -10.56 -1.45 -9.95
N LYS A 182 -10.63 -0.84 -11.14
CA LYS A 182 -9.86 -1.25 -12.30
C LYS A 182 -8.35 -1.15 -12.02
N TRP A 183 -7.91 -0.01 -11.51
CA TRP A 183 -6.52 0.25 -11.17
C TRP A 183 -5.96 -0.76 -10.16
N ILE A 184 -6.70 -1.03 -9.06
CA ILE A 184 -6.27 -2.00 -8.03
C ILE A 184 -6.11 -3.41 -8.64
N LYS A 185 -7.04 -3.85 -9.50
CA LYS A 185 -6.93 -5.13 -10.21
C LYS A 185 -5.67 -5.18 -11.09
N GLU A 186 -5.34 -4.09 -11.76
CA GLU A 186 -4.16 -4.00 -12.63
C GLU A 186 -2.83 -3.99 -11.86
N LEU A 187 -2.83 -3.66 -10.56
CA LEU A 187 -1.63 -3.70 -9.72
C LEU A 187 -1.15 -5.14 -9.49
N GLY A 188 -2.04 -6.11 -9.47
CA GLY A 188 -1.70 -7.53 -9.27
C GLY A 188 -1.07 -7.82 -7.90
N LEU A 189 -1.51 -7.12 -6.86
CA LEU A 189 -0.93 -7.14 -5.50
C LEU A 189 -1.54 -8.24 -4.62
#